data_486dd1fb6927ff58c1bccf7b17da2257
#
_entry.id   486dd1fb6927ff58c1bccf7b17da2257
#
_cell.length_a   1.000
_cell.length_b   1.000
_cell.length_c   1.000
_cell.angle_alpha   90.00
_cell.angle_beta   90.00
_cell.angle_gamma   90.00
#
_symmetry.space_group_name_H-M   'P 1'
#
loop_
_entity.id
_entity.type
_entity.pdbx_description
1 polymer ?
#
loop_
_entity_poly.entity_id
_entity_poly.type
_entity_poly.pdbx_seq_one_letter_code
_entity_poly.pdbx_strand_id
1 'polypeptide(L)' 'MELHSTQNAETSKLQAGLANLDGRARDIVTKRWLQEPKATLQELADEYGISAERVRQVEQGALKKLRHKFQPA' A
#
# COMPACT_ATOMS: atom_id res chain seq x y z
N MET A 1 10.82 1.15 25.87
CA MET A 1 11.13 1.15 25.30
C MET A 1 11.41 1.20 24.34
N GLU A 2 11.64 1.24 23.88
CA GLU A 2 11.83 1.31 23.01
C GLU A 2 11.90 0.63 22.02
N LEU A 3 11.39 -0.09 21.95
CA LEU A 3 11.29 -0.84 20.98
C LEU A 3 11.03 -0.24 19.81
N HIS A 4 10.19 0.61 19.81
CA HIS A 4 9.88 1.27 18.66
C HIS A 4 11.01 2.02 18.16
N SER A 5 11.91 2.25 18.93
CA SER A 5 12.99 2.97 18.39
C SER A 5 13.74 2.13 17.45
N THR A 6 13.51 0.87 17.47
CA THR A 6 14.14 0.08 16.50
C THR A 6 13.37 0.00 15.31
N GLN A 7 12.37 0.79 15.19
CA GLN A 7 11.72 0.83 14.03
C GLN A 7 12.61 1.15 13.06
N ASN A 8 12.73 0.44 12.18
CA ASN A 8 13.73 0.54 11.30
C ASN A 8 13.47 1.52 10.25
N ALA A 9 14.46 1.85 9.53
CA ALA A 9 14.35 2.76 8.43
C ALA A 9 13.39 2.26 7.39
N GLU A 10 13.23 0.95 7.30
CA GLU A 10 12.30 0.40 6.34
C GLU A 10 10.87 0.76 6.65
N THR A 11 10.49 0.73 7.90
CA THR A 11 9.15 1.11 8.29
C THR A 11 8.91 2.58 7.99
N SER A 12 9.89 3.42 8.28
CA SER A 12 9.76 4.84 7.99
C SER A 12 9.65 5.09 6.50
N LYS A 13 10.44 4.40 5.70
CA LYS A 13 10.36 4.56 4.26
C LYS A 13 9.02 4.11 3.73
N LEU A 14 8.50 3.02 4.25
CA LEU A 14 7.20 2.54 3.81
C LEU A 14 6.12 3.57 4.12
N GLN A 15 6.14 4.12 5.31
CA GLN A 15 5.15 5.11 5.66
C GLN A 15 5.28 6.37 4.81
N ALA A 16 6.49 6.79 4.53
CA ALA A 16 6.71 7.93 3.68
C ALA A 16 6.20 7.65 2.26
N GLY A 17 6.45 6.45 1.77
CA GLY A 17 5.95 6.06 0.46
C GLY A 17 4.45 6.03 0.40
N LEU A 18 3.81 5.49 1.44
CA LEU A 18 2.37 5.45 1.49
C LEU A 18 1.77 6.84 1.53
N ALA A 19 2.43 7.75 2.22
CA ALA A 19 1.92 9.12 2.32
C ALA A 19 1.94 9.83 0.98
N ASN A 20 2.76 9.38 0.03
CA ASN A 20 2.78 9.97 -1.29
C ASN A 20 1.72 9.42 -2.22
N LEU A 21 0.97 8.41 -1.80
CA LEU A 21 -0.10 7.87 -2.61
C LEU A 21 -1.39 8.60 -2.28
N ASP A 22 -2.32 8.63 -3.22
CA ASP A 22 -3.61 9.22 -2.91
C ASP A 22 -4.35 8.28 -1.96
N GLY A 23 -5.46 8.74 -1.41
CA GLY A 23 -6.17 8.00 -0.38
C GLY A 23 -6.59 6.61 -0.81
N ARG A 24 -7.10 6.49 -2.03
CA ARG A 24 -7.56 5.20 -2.53
C ARG A 24 -6.41 4.24 -2.72
N ALA A 25 -5.34 4.70 -3.35
CA ALA A 25 -4.18 3.84 -3.60
C ALA A 25 -3.56 3.38 -2.30
N ARG A 26 -3.46 4.27 -1.32
CA ARG A 26 -2.91 3.93 -0.02
C ARG A 26 -3.77 2.90 0.68
N ASP A 27 -5.08 3.07 0.62
CA ASP A 27 -6.00 2.15 1.25
C ASP A 27 -5.91 0.76 0.62
N ILE A 28 -5.85 0.70 -0.69
CA ILE A 28 -5.75 -0.57 -1.39
C ILE A 28 -4.47 -1.30 -1.02
N VAL A 29 -3.35 -0.61 -1.04
CA VAL A 29 -2.08 -1.23 -0.70
C VAL A 29 -2.11 -1.70 0.76
N THR A 30 -2.64 -0.88 1.65
CA THR A 30 -2.71 -1.24 3.05
C THR A 30 -3.54 -2.49 3.25
N LYS A 31 -4.70 -2.57 2.63
CA LYS A 31 -5.59 -3.71 2.82
C LYS A 31 -5.13 -4.96 2.12
N ARG A 32 -4.39 -4.80 1.04
CA ARG A 32 -3.91 -5.96 0.30
C ARG A 32 -2.60 -6.52 0.84
N TRP A 33 -1.77 -5.67 1.43
CA TRP A 33 -0.41 -6.08 1.76
C TRP A 33 -0.02 -5.91 3.21
N LEU A 34 -0.69 -5.02 3.92
CA LEU A 34 -0.26 -4.67 5.28
C LEU A 34 -1.23 -5.11 6.38
N GLN A 35 -2.36 -5.66 6.02
CA GLN A 35 -3.34 -6.10 6.98
C GLN A 35 -3.56 -7.61 6.92
N GLU A 36 -4.04 -8.17 8.02
CA GLU A 36 -4.44 -9.56 8.08
C GLU A 36 -5.86 -9.60 8.60
N PRO A 37 -6.75 -10.33 7.94
CA PRO A 37 -6.51 -10.99 6.65
C PRO A 37 -6.44 -10.00 5.51
N LYS A 38 -5.76 -10.39 4.44
CA LYS A 38 -5.64 -9.52 3.29
C LYS A 38 -6.95 -9.44 2.53
N ALA A 39 -7.27 -8.27 2.06
CA ALA A 39 -8.47 -8.09 1.26
C ALA A 39 -8.22 -8.63 -0.15
N THR A 40 -9.28 -9.13 -0.78
CA THR A 40 -9.17 -9.56 -2.17
C THR A 40 -9.47 -8.38 -3.08
N LEU A 41 -9.10 -8.53 -4.34
CA LEU A 41 -9.42 -7.49 -5.32
C LEU A 41 -10.92 -7.29 -5.42
N GLN A 42 -11.69 -8.39 -5.36
CA GLN A 42 -13.13 -8.27 -5.47
C GLN A 42 -13.74 -7.55 -4.27
N GLU A 43 -13.22 -7.81 -3.09
CA GLU A 43 -13.71 -7.13 -1.90
C GLU A 43 -13.49 -5.64 -2.01
N LEU A 44 -12.33 -5.24 -2.48
CA LEU A 44 -12.03 -3.82 -2.65
C LEU A 44 -12.83 -3.20 -3.79
N ALA A 45 -13.06 -3.98 -4.84
CA ALA A 45 -13.88 -3.51 -5.95
C ALA A 45 -15.29 -3.19 -5.44
N ASP A 46 -15.84 -4.09 -4.62
CA ASP A 46 -17.16 -3.88 -4.06
C ASP A 46 -17.18 -2.67 -3.14
N GLU A 47 -16.14 -2.53 -2.33
CA GLU A 47 -16.09 -1.43 -1.38
C GLU A 47 -16.04 -0.08 -2.08
N TYR A 48 -15.28 0.01 -3.18
CA TYR A 48 -15.13 1.27 -3.88
C TYR A 48 -16.11 1.46 -5.04
N GLY A 49 -16.89 0.43 -5.34
CA GLY A 49 -17.84 0.53 -6.45
C GLY A 49 -17.18 0.61 -7.81
N ILE A 50 -16.07 -0.09 -7.97
CA ILE A 50 -15.35 -0.12 -9.23
C ILE A 50 -15.08 -1.58 -9.58
N SER A 51 -14.51 -1.84 -10.73
CA SER A 51 -14.23 -3.20 -11.14
C SER A 51 -12.96 -3.72 -10.44
N ALA A 52 -12.87 -5.04 -10.32
CA ALA A 52 -11.68 -5.65 -9.77
C ALA A 52 -10.47 -5.33 -10.62
N GLU A 53 -10.67 -5.23 -11.93
CA GLU A 53 -9.56 -4.87 -12.81
C GLU A 53 -9.06 -3.46 -12.52
N ARG A 54 -9.98 -2.54 -12.22
CA ARG A 54 -9.57 -1.19 -11.87
C ARG A 54 -8.79 -1.18 -10.57
N VAL A 55 -9.23 -1.99 -9.58
CA VAL A 55 -8.49 -2.10 -8.33
C VAL A 55 -7.09 -2.61 -8.60
N ARG A 56 -6.97 -3.62 -9.47
CA ARG A 56 -5.66 -4.17 -9.81
C ARG A 56 -4.78 -3.11 -10.44
N GLN A 57 -5.34 -2.30 -11.32
CA GLN A 57 -4.58 -1.24 -11.98
C GLN A 57 -4.08 -0.21 -10.96
N VAL A 58 -4.94 0.18 -10.02
CA VAL A 58 -4.56 1.13 -9.00
C VAL A 58 -3.48 0.53 -8.10
N GLU A 59 -3.64 -0.74 -7.74
CA GLU A 59 -2.67 -1.43 -6.93
C GLU A 59 -1.30 -1.47 -7.62
N GLN A 60 -1.31 -1.82 -8.89
CA GLN A 60 -0.05 -1.90 -9.62
C GLN A 60 0.64 -0.56 -9.73
N GLY A 61 -0.13 0.48 -9.98
CA GLY A 61 0.43 1.82 -10.03
C GLY A 61 1.02 2.23 -8.68
N ALA A 62 0.32 1.90 -7.60
CA ALA A 62 0.79 2.24 -6.27
C ALA A 62 2.08 1.47 -5.93
N LEU A 63 2.10 0.17 -6.25
CA LEU A 63 3.28 -0.63 -5.98
C LEU A 63 4.47 -0.16 -6.79
N LYS A 64 4.23 0.29 -8.00
CA LYS A 64 5.30 0.80 -8.83
C LYS A 64 5.91 2.05 -8.20
N LYS A 65 5.07 2.93 -7.69
CA LYS A 65 5.55 4.14 -7.03
C LYS A 65 6.34 3.79 -5.77
N LEU A 66 5.85 2.83 -4.99
CA LEU A 66 6.56 2.43 -3.79
C LEU A 66 7.88 1.79 -4.10
N ARG A 67 7.90 0.93 -5.13
CA ARG A 67 9.12 0.28 -5.52
C ARG A 67 10.17 1.28 -5.96
N HIS A 68 9.75 2.26 -6.71
CA HIS A 68 10.67 3.29 -7.20
C HIS A 68 11.28 4.03 -6.01
N LYS A 69 10.49 4.27 -4.99
CA LYS A 69 10.95 4.98 -3.83
C LYS A 69 11.96 4.17 -3.01
N PHE A 70 11.79 2.85 -2.99
CA PHE A 70 12.65 2.00 -2.19
C PHE A 70 13.82 1.41 -2.94
N GLN A 71 13.90 1.64 -4.24
CA GLN A 71 14.96 1.06 -5.01
C GLN A 71 16.25 1.75 -4.67
N PRO A 72 17.33 1.04 -4.52
CA PRO A 72 18.61 1.68 -4.30
C PRO A 72 19.00 2.40 -5.57
N ALA A 73 19.65 3.48 -5.40
CA ALA A 73 20.03 4.32 -6.53
C ALA A 73 21.06 3.68 -7.40
#